data_fc9ecbf12a4cce43a4321fdce8fa7614
#
_entry.id   fc9ecbf12a4cce43a4321fdce8fa7614
#
_cell.length_a   1.000
_cell.length_b   1.000
_cell.length_c   1.000
_cell.angle_alpha   90.00
_cell.angle_beta   90.00
_cell.angle_gamma   90.00
#
_symmetry.space_group_name_H-M   'P 1'
#
loop_
_entity.id
_entity.type
_entity.pdbx_description
1 polymer ?
#
loop_
_entity_poly.entity_id
_entity_poly.type
_entity_poly.pdbx_seq_one_letter_code
_entity_poly.pdbx_strand_id
1 'polypeptide(L)'
;MSITSSDSSTMDATLVQSDTQVKKTDFSNSEKVVEFKDVSLGYGSRVVLSGVNLSIHKGQLIALIGGSGSGKSTILRGVTGQIRPMTGEAKLFAQVINNINKKELGQLRQKMGVLFQQGALFTDLNTFENVAYPLRELTKMDEGQIVERVLEKLSAVGLKAAAHLGMSEVSGGMARRIALARAIVMEPELLLYDEPFAGLDPISMNQTANMLRGISKELGTAGLLITHDIEESFRIVDYVYMLHQGAVIAEGTPEQIRAMSDSRVQNFIKGLPPEDGGRFEYPVTPDYESWYTEKQKLLAHHQSSRSRGQ
;
A
#
# COMPACT_ATOMS: atom_id res chain seq x y z
N MET A 1 -24.43 21.42 65.94
CA MET A 1 -24.09 22.49 64.99
C MET A 1 -23.69 21.83 63.71
N SER A 2 -24.58 21.56 62.84
CA SER A 2 -25.11 22.29 61.70
C SER A 2 -24.01 22.94 60.84
N ILE A 3 -23.90 22.50 59.58
CA ILE A 3 -23.84 23.26 58.36
C ILE A 3 -23.48 22.24 57.25
N THR A 4 -24.40 21.70 56.40
CA THR A 4 -24.92 22.20 55.08
C THR A 4 -23.81 22.73 54.19
N SER A 5 -23.63 22.40 52.95
CA SER A 5 -24.45 22.08 51.79
C SER A 5 -23.55 21.80 50.62
N SER A 6 -23.82 20.79 49.86
CA SER A 6 -24.11 20.75 48.41
C SER A 6 -23.49 21.87 47.57
N ASP A 7 -22.63 21.45 46.63
CA ASP A 7 -22.74 22.00 45.27
C ASP A 7 -22.24 20.92 44.25
N SER A 8 -23.22 20.34 43.59
CA SER A 8 -23.06 19.54 42.41
C SER A 8 -23.04 20.46 41.20
N SER A 9 -21.87 20.82 40.71
CA SER A 9 -21.77 21.46 39.40
C SER A 9 -21.73 20.39 38.32
N THR A 10 -22.87 20.19 37.68
CA THR A 10 -23.02 19.52 36.38
C THR A 10 -22.08 20.19 35.37
N MET A 11 -20.99 19.50 35.03
CA MET A 11 -20.21 19.84 33.86
C MET A 11 -21.00 19.44 32.61
N ASP A 12 -21.44 20.46 31.92
CA ASP A 12 -22.11 20.43 30.63
C ASP A 12 -21.18 19.80 29.58
N ALA A 13 -21.49 18.56 29.19
CA ALA A 13 -20.77 17.85 28.15
C ALA A 13 -21.28 18.30 26.78
N THR A 14 -21.01 19.55 26.43
CA THR A 14 -21.15 20.02 25.05
C THR A 14 -19.87 19.67 24.28
N LEU A 15 -19.72 18.42 23.92
CA LEU A 15 -18.69 17.97 22.97
C LEU A 15 -19.01 18.59 21.62
N VAL A 16 -18.23 19.59 21.29
CA VAL A 16 -18.10 20.22 19.98
C VAL A 16 -17.89 19.13 18.93
N GLN A 17 -18.95 18.81 18.20
CA GLN A 17 -18.84 18.20 16.88
C GLN A 17 -18.25 19.25 15.94
N SER A 18 -16.94 19.29 15.85
CA SER A 18 -16.28 19.99 14.75
C SER A 18 -16.46 19.15 13.49
N ASP A 19 -17.51 19.42 12.74
CA ASP A 19 -17.61 19.06 11.32
C ASP A 19 -16.47 19.77 10.58
N THR A 20 -15.30 19.15 10.59
CA THR A 20 -14.22 19.53 9.71
C THR A 20 -14.56 18.99 8.33
N GLN A 21 -15.37 19.72 7.58
CA GLN A 21 -15.46 19.53 6.12
C GLN A 21 -14.06 19.72 5.57
N VAL A 22 -13.37 18.61 5.34
CA VAL A 22 -12.09 18.60 4.63
C VAL A 22 -12.38 19.15 3.24
N LYS A 23 -11.95 20.40 2.98
CA LYS A 23 -12.00 21.00 1.64
C LYS A 23 -11.34 20.02 0.68
N LYS A 24 -12.13 19.46 -0.25
CA LYS A 24 -11.59 18.57 -1.29
C LYS A 24 -10.61 19.37 -2.13
N THR A 25 -9.35 18.98 -2.11
CA THR A 25 -8.32 19.58 -2.95
C THR A 25 -8.55 19.08 -4.38
N ASP A 26 -8.71 20.01 -5.32
CA ASP A 26 -8.73 19.67 -6.75
C ASP A 26 -7.28 19.49 -7.23
N PHE A 27 -6.95 18.28 -7.64
CA PHE A 27 -5.62 17.92 -8.14
C PHE A 27 -5.51 17.96 -9.66
N SER A 28 -6.58 18.33 -10.40
CA SER A 28 -6.61 18.28 -11.87
C SER A 28 -5.50 19.10 -12.54
N ASN A 29 -5.07 20.19 -11.91
CA ASN A 29 -4.02 21.10 -12.38
C ASN A 29 -2.65 20.86 -11.73
N SER A 30 -2.51 19.86 -10.83
CA SER A 30 -1.23 19.57 -10.19
C SER A 30 -0.36 18.62 -11.03
N GLU A 31 0.95 18.69 -10.80
CA GLU A 31 1.94 17.86 -11.49
C GLU A 31 1.64 16.36 -11.26
N LYS A 32 1.67 15.57 -12.33
CA LYS A 32 1.56 14.12 -12.27
C LYS A 32 2.89 13.49 -11.90
N VAL A 33 2.91 12.82 -10.78
CA VAL A 33 4.06 12.06 -10.29
C VAL A 33 4.11 10.67 -10.94
N VAL A 34 2.93 10.05 -11.14
CA VAL A 34 2.76 8.79 -11.88
C VAL A 34 1.71 9.01 -12.96
N GLU A 35 1.96 8.54 -14.17
CA GLU A 35 0.99 8.51 -15.25
C GLU A 35 1.13 7.23 -16.07
N PHE A 36 0.08 6.42 -16.10
CA PHE A 36 -0.07 5.27 -16.99
C PHE A 36 -1.15 5.58 -18.02
N LYS A 37 -0.81 5.42 -19.30
CA LYS A 37 -1.72 5.60 -20.45
C LYS A 37 -1.79 4.30 -21.22
N ASP A 38 -2.94 3.65 -21.17
CA ASP A 38 -3.23 2.37 -21.85
C ASP A 38 -2.15 1.29 -21.58
N VAL A 39 -1.69 1.23 -20.32
CA VAL A 39 -0.57 0.38 -19.92
C VAL A 39 -1.01 -1.04 -19.70
N SER A 40 -0.35 -2.01 -20.36
CA SER A 40 -0.44 -3.43 -20.04
C SER A 40 0.82 -3.87 -19.33
N LEU A 41 0.67 -4.66 -18.24
CA LEU A 41 1.76 -5.18 -17.42
C LEU A 41 1.63 -6.69 -17.28
N GLY A 42 2.78 -7.38 -17.21
CA GLY A 42 2.79 -8.84 -17.09
C GLY A 42 4.18 -9.41 -16.89
N TYR A 43 4.29 -10.73 -17.03
CA TYR A 43 5.52 -11.51 -16.82
C TYR A 43 5.74 -12.44 -18.01
N GLY A 44 6.86 -12.30 -18.68
CA GLY A 44 7.13 -13.03 -19.94
C GLY A 44 6.05 -12.70 -20.99
N SER A 45 5.34 -13.69 -21.49
CA SER A 45 4.22 -13.52 -22.43
C SER A 45 2.85 -13.35 -21.74
N ARG A 46 2.77 -13.56 -20.40
CA ARG A 46 1.51 -13.51 -19.65
C ARG A 46 1.17 -12.08 -19.28
N VAL A 47 0.11 -11.54 -19.87
CA VAL A 47 -0.49 -10.26 -19.47
C VAL A 47 -1.27 -10.47 -18.17
N VAL A 48 -1.02 -9.62 -17.15
CA VAL A 48 -1.73 -9.60 -15.88
C VAL A 48 -2.68 -8.42 -15.80
N LEU A 49 -2.29 -7.29 -16.35
CA LEU A 49 -3.07 -6.05 -16.40
C LEU A 49 -3.12 -5.56 -17.85
N SER A 50 -4.28 -5.13 -18.31
CA SER A 50 -4.49 -4.68 -19.68
C SER A 50 -5.15 -3.30 -19.71
N GLY A 51 -4.61 -2.38 -20.51
CA GLY A 51 -5.24 -1.09 -20.80
C GLY A 51 -5.40 -0.18 -19.58
N VAL A 52 -4.47 -0.25 -18.61
CA VAL A 52 -4.57 0.53 -17.37
C VAL A 52 -4.30 2.00 -17.63
N ASN A 53 -5.28 2.83 -17.25
CA ASN A 53 -5.13 4.27 -17.13
C ASN A 53 -5.14 4.63 -15.65
N LEU A 54 -4.07 5.28 -15.17
CA LEU A 54 -3.90 5.66 -13.77
C LEU A 54 -3.04 6.90 -13.67
N SER A 55 -3.41 7.84 -12.82
CA SER A 55 -2.55 8.99 -12.51
C SER A 55 -2.51 9.26 -11.01
N ILE A 56 -1.35 9.69 -10.52
CA ILE A 56 -1.14 10.15 -9.16
C ILE A 56 -0.53 11.53 -9.24
N HIS A 57 -1.16 12.49 -8.60
CA HIS A 57 -0.73 13.88 -8.60
C HIS A 57 0.06 14.21 -7.33
N LYS A 58 0.93 15.22 -7.42
CA LYS A 58 1.70 15.72 -6.28
C LYS A 58 0.79 16.11 -5.12
N GLY A 59 1.11 15.64 -3.91
CA GLY A 59 0.31 15.86 -2.71
C GLY A 59 -0.98 15.04 -2.62
N GLN A 60 -1.32 14.26 -3.65
CA GLN A 60 -2.50 13.39 -3.66
C GLN A 60 -2.18 12.04 -3.03
N LEU A 61 -3.05 11.56 -2.16
CA LEU A 61 -3.02 10.18 -1.65
C LEU A 61 -4.14 9.38 -2.30
N ILE A 62 -3.79 8.37 -3.09
CA ILE A 62 -4.77 7.49 -3.73
C ILE A 62 -4.78 6.10 -3.12
N ALA A 63 -5.94 5.43 -3.17
CA ALA A 63 -6.04 4.00 -2.88
C ALA A 63 -6.16 3.18 -4.16
N LEU A 64 -5.45 2.06 -4.20
CA LEU A 64 -5.62 0.99 -5.17
C LEU A 64 -6.23 -0.21 -4.47
N ILE A 65 -7.51 -0.46 -4.72
CA ILE A 65 -8.29 -1.51 -4.08
C ILE A 65 -8.63 -2.63 -5.07
N GLY A 66 -9.06 -3.77 -4.56
CA GLY A 66 -9.47 -4.91 -5.37
C GLY A 66 -9.17 -6.25 -4.70
N GLY A 67 -9.80 -7.29 -5.18
CA GLY A 67 -9.64 -8.65 -4.65
C GLY A 67 -8.21 -9.20 -4.75
N SER A 68 -7.98 -10.33 -4.09
CA SER A 68 -6.71 -11.06 -4.25
C SER A 68 -6.52 -11.45 -5.72
N GLY A 69 -5.30 -11.32 -6.23
CA GLY A 69 -5.00 -11.62 -7.63
C GLY A 69 -5.48 -10.60 -8.67
N SER A 70 -6.12 -9.49 -8.29
CA SER A 70 -6.59 -8.47 -9.23
C SER A 70 -5.49 -7.70 -9.96
N GLY A 71 -4.23 -7.79 -9.49
CA GLY A 71 -3.09 -7.13 -10.12
C GLY A 71 -2.49 -5.96 -9.34
N LYS A 72 -2.92 -5.69 -8.10
CA LYS A 72 -2.41 -4.58 -7.27
C LYS A 72 -0.88 -4.57 -7.13
N SER A 73 -0.30 -5.71 -6.77
CA SER A 73 1.18 -5.83 -6.66
C SER A 73 1.88 -5.68 -8.02
N THR A 74 1.19 -5.98 -9.12
CA THR A 74 1.72 -5.77 -10.47
C THR A 74 1.75 -4.28 -10.82
N ILE A 75 0.74 -3.49 -10.42
CA ILE A 75 0.77 -2.02 -10.50
C ILE A 75 1.95 -1.47 -9.69
N LEU A 76 2.14 -1.93 -8.44
CA LEU A 76 3.24 -1.49 -7.60
C LEU A 76 4.61 -1.72 -8.27
N ARG A 77 4.78 -2.92 -8.85
CA ARG A 77 6.00 -3.27 -9.60
C ARG A 77 6.17 -2.43 -10.88
N GLY A 78 5.07 -2.08 -11.55
CA GLY A 78 5.07 -1.15 -12.68
C GLY A 78 5.48 0.25 -12.27
N VAL A 79 4.88 0.79 -11.19
CA VAL A 79 5.20 2.12 -10.63
C VAL A 79 6.66 2.18 -10.17
N THR A 80 7.17 1.14 -9.53
CA THR A 80 8.59 1.09 -9.13
C THR A 80 9.54 0.76 -10.29
N GLY A 81 9.03 0.51 -11.50
CA GLY A 81 9.82 0.12 -12.67
C GLY A 81 10.51 -1.25 -12.51
N GLN A 82 10.04 -2.11 -11.61
CA GLN A 82 10.53 -3.50 -11.49
C GLN A 82 10.10 -4.35 -12.68
N ILE A 83 8.91 -4.07 -13.21
CA ILE A 83 8.45 -4.60 -14.50
C ILE A 83 8.19 -3.44 -15.45
N ARG A 84 8.42 -3.68 -16.73
CA ARG A 84 8.23 -2.69 -17.78
C ARG A 84 6.86 -2.86 -18.43
N PRO A 85 6.24 -1.76 -18.90
CA PRO A 85 5.06 -1.86 -19.74
C PRO A 85 5.31 -2.75 -20.96
N MET A 86 4.36 -3.65 -21.22
CA MET A 86 4.31 -4.45 -22.46
C MET A 86 3.72 -3.63 -23.60
N THR A 87 2.71 -2.79 -23.29
CA THR A 87 2.08 -1.81 -24.19
C THR A 87 1.77 -0.53 -23.42
N GLY A 88 1.41 0.52 -24.15
CA GLY A 88 1.08 1.82 -23.57
C GLY A 88 2.30 2.63 -23.13
N GLU A 89 2.08 3.72 -22.43
CA GLU A 89 3.12 4.64 -21.95
C GLU A 89 3.02 4.79 -20.43
N ALA A 90 4.14 4.54 -19.73
CA ALA A 90 4.26 4.79 -18.30
C ALA A 90 5.27 5.90 -18.01
N LYS A 91 4.86 6.88 -17.20
CA LYS A 91 5.73 7.97 -16.74
C LYS A 91 5.83 8.01 -15.22
N LEU A 92 7.03 8.30 -14.74
CA LEU A 92 7.34 8.62 -13.36
C LEU A 92 8.05 9.97 -13.32
N PHE A 93 7.55 10.90 -12.51
CA PHE A 93 8.14 12.26 -12.40
C PHE A 93 8.34 12.89 -13.79
N ALA A 94 7.30 12.83 -14.64
CA ALA A 94 7.28 13.27 -16.03
C ALA A 94 8.22 12.50 -16.99
N GLN A 95 9.03 11.55 -16.54
CA GLN A 95 9.95 10.77 -17.36
C GLN A 95 9.33 9.45 -17.80
N VAL A 96 9.39 9.14 -19.11
CA VAL A 96 8.94 7.86 -19.68
C VAL A 96 9.86 6.73 -19.22
N ILE A 97 9.28 5.66 -18.61
CA ILE A 97 10.05 4.56 -18.05
C ILE A 97 10.05 3.28 -18.91
N ASN A 98 9.35 3.27 -20.04
CA ASN A 98 9.25 2.09 -20.89
C ASN A 98 10.62 1.48 -21.26
N ASN A 99 11.57 2.34 -21.63
CA ASN A 99 12.92 1.95 -22.06
C ASN A 99 14.04 2.62 -21.26
N ILE A 100 13.72 3.12 -20.06
CA ILE A 100 14.70 3.81 -19.19
C ILE A 100 15.86 2.87 -18.83
N ASN A 101 17.07 3.37 -18.77
CA ASN A 101 18.22 2.59 -18.33
C ASN A 101 18.25 2.42 -16.80
N LYS A 102 19.07 1.45 -16.32
CA LYS A 102 19.13 1.11 -14.88
C LYS A 102 19.59 2.29 -14.01
N LYS A 103 20.51 3.13 -14.50
CA LYS A 103 21.06 4.27 -13.76
C LYS A 103 19.99 5.34 -13.55
N GLU A 104 19.30 5.72 -14.61
CA GLU A 104 18.21 6.71 -14.57
C GLU A 104 17.04 6.20 -13.72
N LEU A 105 16.65 4.93 -13.87
CA LEU A 105 15.62 4.33 -13.02
C LEU A 105 16.04 4.33 -11.55
N GLY A 106 17.33 4.08 -11.25
CA GLY A 106 17.87 4.18 -9.90
C GLY A 106 17.69 5.58 -9.30
N GLN A 107 17.93 6.63 -10.10
CA GLN A 107 17.72 8.02 -9.67
C GLN A 107 16.24 8.34 -9.39
N LEU A 108 15.31 7.81 -10.22
CA LEU A 108 13.87 7.98 -9.96
C LEU A 108 13.45 7.25 -8.69
N ARG A 109 14.00 6.06 -8.42
CA ARG A 109 13.68 5.30 -7.19
C ARG A 109 14.14 5.99 -5.90
N GLN A 110 15.21 6.81 -5.96
CA GLN A 110 15.63 7.60 -4.79
C GLN A 110 14.59 8.66 -4.39
N LYS A 111 13.68 9.03 -5.29
CA LYS A 111 12.54 9.92 -5.02
C LYS A 111 11.31 9.19 -4.47
N MET A 112 11.43 7.88 -4.24
CA MET A 112 10.32 7.03 -3.75
C MET A 112 10.65 6.47 -2.39
N GLY A 113 9.67 6.47 -1.49
CA GLY A 113 9.68 5.68 -0.26
C GLY A 113 8.71 4.51 -0.37
N VAL A 114 9.09 3.35 0.16
CA VAL A 114 8.23 2.16 0.13
C VAL A 114 8.06 1.60 1.54
N LEU A 115 6.83 1.51 1.99
CA LEU A 115 6.44 0.77 3.19
C LEU A 115 5.89 -0.59 2.76
N PHE A 116 6.67 -1.64 2.95
CA PHE A 116 6.27 -3.02 2.68
C PHE A 116 5.37 -3.58 3.79
N GLN A 117 4.52 -4.53 3.46
CA GLN A 117 3.58 -5.19 4.37
C GLN A 117 4.25 -5.71 5.66
N GLN A 118 5.43 -6.32 5.56
CA GLN A 118 6.20 -6.82 6.71
C GLN A 118 7.31 -5.86 7.17
N GLY A 119 7.28 -4.60 6.72
CA GLY A 119 8.28 -3.59 7.05
C GLY A 119 9.66 -3.80 6.40
N ALA A 120 10.08 -5.03 6.12
CA ALA A 120 11.38 -5.39 5.52
C ALA A 120 12.58 -4.74 6.25
N LEU A 121 12.54 -4.70 7.59
CA LEU A 121 13.64 -4.18 8.41
C LEU A 121 14.80 -5.17 8.47
N PHE A 122 16.00 -4.64 8.57
CA PHE A 122 17.21 -5.42 8.84
C PHE A 122 17.21 -5.87 10.31
N THR A 123 17.22 -7.16 10.54
CA THR A 123 17.10 -7.74 11.89
C THR A 123 18.36 -7.63 12.74
N ASP A 124 19.51 -7.45 12.12
CA ASP A 124 20.82 -7.27 12.69
C ASP A 124 21.19 -5.80 12.96
N LEU A 125 20.34 -4.85 12.53
CA LEU A 125 20.50 -3.43 12.78
C LEU A 125 19.51 -2.97 13.87
N ASN A 126 19.91 -1.98 14.67
CA ASN A 126 18.98 -1.33 15.61
C ASN A 126 18.01 -0.37 14.88
N THR A 127 17.13 0.27 15.64
CA THR A 127 16.12 1.21 15.12
C THR A 127 16.75 2.37 14.35
N PHE A 128 17.78 3.01 14.95
CA PHE A 128 18.48 4.13 14.31
C PHE A 128 19.14 3.71 13.00
N GLU A 129 19.88 2.61 13.01
CA GLU A 129 20.62 2.11 11.85
C GLU A 129 19.69 1.71 10.70
N ASN A 130 18.54 1.11 11.01
CA ASN A 130 17.52 0.81 9.99
C ASN A 130 17.05 2.07 9.24
N VAL A 131 16.85 3.17 9.96
CA VAL A 131 16.39 4.45 9.37
C VAL A 131 17.55 5.20 8.72
N ALA A 132 18.77 5.13 9.27
CA ALA A 132 19.95 5.77 8.72
C ALA A 132 20.47 5.13 7.42
N TYR A 133 20.18 3.84 7.22
CA TYR A 133 20.73 3.05 6.13
C TYR A 133 20.58 3.70 4.73
N PRO A 134 19.37 4.16 4.31
CA PRO A 134 19.23 4.81 3.00
C PRO A 134 20.06 6.10 2.86
N LEU A 135 20.22 6.87 3.95
CA LEU A 135 21.00 8.11 3.93
C LEU A 135 22.48 7.83 3.69
N ARG A 136 23.04 6.83 4.37
CA ARG A 136 24.46 6.46 4.22
C ARG A 136 24.77 5.91 2.83
N GLU A 137 23.86 5.07 2.28
CA GLU A 137 24.07 4.42 0.99
C GLU A 137 23.84 5.36 -0.20
N LEU A 138 22.94 6.34 -0.07
CA LEU A 138 22.44 7.09 -1.22
C LEU A 138 22.76 8.58 -1.18
N THR A 139 23.34 9.09 -0.07
CA THR A 139 23.67 10.52 0.08
C THR A 139 25.15 10.74 0.41
N LYS A 140 25.53 12.00 0.42
CA LYS A 140 26.87 12.45 0.91
C LYS A 140 26.75 13.20 2.25
N MET A 141 25.68 12.98 3.00
CA MET A 141 25.46 13.60 4.31
C MET A 141 26.54 13.11 5.28
N ASP A 142 27.03 14.02 6.12
CA ASP A 142 27.88 13.65 7.25
C ASP A 142 27.05 13.00 8.37
N GLU A 143 27.74 12.34 9.33
CA GLU A 143 27.04 11.63 10.42
C GLU A 143 26.21 12.54 11.31
N GLY A 144 26.60 13.81 11.50
CA GLY A 144 25.79 14.78 12.25
C GLY A 144 24.44 15.06 11.57
N GLN A 145 24.48 15.29 10.27
CA GLN A 145 23.27 15.48 9.45
C GLN A 145 22.40 14.23 9.43
N ILE A 146 23.01 13.04 9.36
CA ILE A 146 22.28 11.77 9.41
C ILE A 146 21.58 11.61 10.77
N VAL A 147 22.28 11.86 11.88
CA VAL A 147 21.70 11.79 13.23
C VAL A 147 20.49 12.73 13.35
N GLU A 148 20.64 13.98 12.94
CA GLU A 148 19.56 14.97 13.00
C GLU A 148 18.33 14.49 12.20
N ARG A 149 18.52 14.10 10.93
CA ARG A 149 17.46 13.64 10.04
C ARG A 149 16.77 12.37 10.55
N VAL A 150 17.52 11.39 11.02
CA VAL A 150 16.98 10.14 11.57
C VAL A 150 16.13 10.41 12.80
N LEU A 151 16.63 11.20 13.75
CA LEU A 151 15.91 11.53 14.97
C LEU A 151 14.64 12.36 14.69
N GLU A 152 14.66 13.24 13.68
CA GLU A 152 13.48 13.96 13.20
C GLU A 152 12.42 12.98 12.69
N LYS A 153 12.77 12.04 11.80
CA LYS A 153 11.79 11.10 11.24
C LYS A 153 11.32 10.06 12.25
N LEU A 154 12.17 9.65 13.18
CA LEU A 154 11.75 8.83 14.33
C LEU A 154 10.79 9.59 15.25
N SER A 155 10.98 10.90 15.42
CA SER A 155 10.04 11.75 16.17
C SER A 155 8.68 11.83 15.48
N ALA A 156 8.65 11.97 14.15
CA ALA A 156 7.40 12.03 13.36
C ALA A 156 6.53 10.77 13.52
N VAL A 157 7.16 9.61 13.78
CA VAL A 157 6.45 8.34 14.05
C VAL A 157 6.34 8.01 15.55
N GLY A 158 6.74 8.94 16.44
CA GLY A 158 6.65 8.79 17.90
C GLY A 158 7.64 7.78 18.50
N LEU A 159 8.80 7.55 17.85
CA LEU A 159 9.79 6.54 18.27
C LEU A 159 11.19 7.11 18.50
N LYS A 160 11.33 8.44 18.68
CA LYS A 160 12.66 9.06 18.92
C LYS A 160 13.40 8.42 20.12
N ALA A 161 12.70 8.17 21.23
CA ALA A 161 13.29 7.56 22.41
C ALA A 161 13.65 6.07 22.24
N ALA A 162 13.15 5.41 21.20
CA ALA A 162 13.42 4.01 20.88
C ALA A 162 14.58 3.84 19.87
N ALA A 163 15.29 4.91 19.51
CA ALA A 163 16.33 4.89 18.48
C ALA A 163 17.44 3.85 18.72
N HIS A 164 17.76 3.57 19.97
CA HIS A 164 18.82 2.64 20.39
C HIS A 164 18.38 1.17 20.43
N LEU A 165 17.07 0.88 20.40
CA LEU A 165 16.53 -0.48 20.56
C LEU A 165 16.86 -1.36 19.36
N GLY A 166 17.25 -2.60 19.64
CA GLY A 166 17.39 -3.67 18.65
C GLY A 166 16.02 -4.17 18.14
N MET A 167 16.02 -4.85 17.00
CA MET A 167 14.76 -5.33 16.40
C MET A 167 14.06 -6.42 17.24
N SER A 168 14.76 -7.12 18.10
CA SER A 168 14.19 -8.08 19.06
C SER A 168 13.48 -7.43 20.24
N GLU A 169 13.69 -6.13 20.47
CA GLU A 169 13.15 -5.37 21.60
C GLU A 169 11.92 -4.53 21.21
N VAL A 170 11.59 -4.48 19.90
CA VAL A 170 10.48 -3.68 19.41
C VAL A 170 9.24 -4.53 19.14
N SER A 171 8.05 -3.97 19.43
CA SER A 171 6.78 -4.60 19.06
C SER A 171 6.53 -4.54 17.56
N GLY A 172 5.61 -5.37 17.01
CA GLY A 172 5.23 -5.34 15.61
C GLY A 172 4.72 -3.96 15.14
N GLY A 173 3.97 -3.25 16.00
CA GLY A 173 3.54 -1.88 15.71
C GLY A 173 4.69 -0.87 15.70
N MET A 174 5.69 -1.03 16.59
CA MET A 174 6.92 -0.22 16.54
C MET A 174 7.72 -0.52 15.28
N ALA A 175 7.92 -1.79 14.93
CA ALA A 175 8.63 -2.19 13.72
C ALA A 175 8.01 -1.55 12.45
N ARG A 176 6.68 -1.54 12.35
CA ARG A 176 5.98 -0.89 11.22
C ARG A 176 6.23 0.62 11.20
N ARG A 177 6.21 1.29 12.34
CA ARG A 177 6.52 2.73 12.42
C ARG A 177 7.99 3.03 12.12
N ILE A 178 8.93 2.16 12.51
CA ILE A 178 10.35 2.26 12.12
C ILE A 178 10.49 2.12 10.60
N ALA A 179 9.80 1.16 9.98
CA ALA A 179 9.79 0.99 8.53
C ALA A 179 9.22 2.21 7.80
N LEU A 180 8.20 2.87 8.37
CA LEU A 180 7.67 4.13 7.87
C LEU A 180 8.70 5.26 8.00
N ALA A 181 9.37 5.40 9.15
CA ALA A 181 10.44 6.39 9.33
C ALA A 181 11.55 6.20 8.29
N ARG A 182 11.95 4.95 8.01
CA ARG A 182 12.92 4.63 6.97
C ARG A 182 12.40 4.98 5.56
N ALA A 183 11.11 4.76 5.28
CA ALA A 183 10.53 5.10 3.98
C ALA A 183 10.50 6.60 3.71
N ILE A 184 10.39 7.44 4.75
CA ILE A 184 10.31 8.90 4.63
C ILE A 184 11.62 9.63 4.88
N VAL A 185 12.70 8.93 5.28
CA VAL A 185 13.96 9.58 5.69
C VAL A 185 14.65 10.33 4.56
N MET A 186 14.44 9.88 3.32
CA MET A 186 14.93 10.53 2.09
C MET A 186 14.02 11.67 1.59
N GLU A 187 12.95 12.00 2.32
CA GLU A 187 11.92 12.98 1.91
C GLU A 187 11.42 12.75 0.48
N PRO A 188 10.82 11.57 0.23
CA PRO A 188 10.43 11.16 -1.11
C PRO A 188 9.30 12.03 -1.69
N GLU A 189 9.28 12.16 -3.01
CA GLU A 189 8.19 12.79 -3.76
C GLU A 189 6.98 11.84 -3.95
N LEU A 190 7.20 10.51 -3.82
CA LEU A 190 6.17 9.47 -3.91
C LEU A 190 6.34 8.45 -2.78
N LEU A 191 5.27 8.20 -2.03
CA LEU A 191 5.20 7.15 -1.01
C LEU A 191 4.30 6.01 -1.47
N LEU A 192 4.81 4.80 -1.39
CA LEU A 192 4.11 3.57 -1.74
C LEU A 192 3.87 2.77 -0.45
N TYR A 193 2.61 2.46 -0.17
CA TYR A 193 2.18 1.73 1.00
C TYR A 193 1.55 0.40 0.55
N ASP A 194 2.22 -0.71 0.86
CA ASP A 194 1.75 -2.05 0.50
C ASP A 194 1.14 -2.72 1.74
N GLU A 195 -0.19 -2.79 1.79
CA GLU A 195 -1.01 -3.36 2.85
C GLU A 195 -0.62 -2.85 4.27
N PRO A 196 -0.60 -1.53 4.51
CA PRO A 196 -0.09 -0.96 5.76
C PRO A 196 -0.96 -1.28 6.98
N PHE A 197 -2.20 -1.72 6.79
CA PHE A 197 -3.14 -2.04 7.86
C PHE A 197 -3.19 -3.53 8.22
N ALA A 198 -2.59 -4.41 7.41
CA ALA A 198 -2.69 -5.85 7.56
C ALA A 198 -2.28 -6.33 8.97
N GLY A 199 -3.19 -7.07 9.63
CA GLY A 199 -2.95 -7.65 10.96
C GLY A 199 -2.98 -6.65 12.12
N LEU A 200 -3.47 -5.43 11.92
CA LEU A 200 -3.72 -4.47 13.00
C LEU A 200 -5.13 -4.64 13.56
N ASP A 201 -5.26 -4.35 14.85
CA ASP A 201 -6.57 -4.12 15.47
C ASP A 201 -7.20 -2.80 15.00
N PRO A 202 -8.53 -2.60 15.13
CA PRO A 202 -9.20 -1.40 14.62
C PRO A 202 -8.66 -0.07 15.16
N ILE A 203 -8.20 -0.02 16.41
CA ILE A 203 -7.65 1.20 17.01
C ILE A 203 -6.30 1.52 16.37
N SER A 204 -5.43 0.51 16.26
CA SER A 204 -4.11 0.63 15.62
C SER A 204 -4.23 0.95 14.13
N MET A 205 -5.23 0.41 13.42
CA MET A 205 -5.53 0.77 12.03
C MET A 205 -5.84 2.27 11.89
N ASN A 206 -6.75 2.79 12.72
CA ASN A 206 -7.12 4.19 12.70
C ASN A 206 -5.92 5.11 12.99
N GLN A 207 -5.13 4.79 14.01
CA GLN A 207 -3.91 5.54 14.34
C GLN A 207 -2.92 5.54 13.17
N THR A 208 -2.71 4.37 12.54
CA THR A 208 -1.84 4.24 11.37
C THR A 208 -2.36 5.06 10.19
N ALA A 209 -3.65 4.96 9.88
CA ALA A 209 -4.28 5.73 8.80
C ALA A 209 -4.08 7.23 8.98
N ASN A 210 -4.36 7.76 10.18
CA ASN A 210 -4.16 9.17 10.50
C ASN A 210 -2.68 9.59 10.40
N MET A 211 -1.75 8.72 10.84
CA MET A 211 -0.31 8.97 10.72
C MET A 211 0.12 9.04 9.24
N LEU A 212 -0.30 8.09 8.39
CA LEU A 212 0.00 8.10 6.97
C LEU A 212 -0.50 9.37 6.28
N ARG A 213 -1.75 9.78 6.59
CA ARG A 213 -2.33 11.01 6.04
C ARG A 213 -1.61 12.26 6.54
N GLY A 214 -1.25 12.30 7.83
CA GLY A 214 -0.49 13.41 8.43
C GLY A 214 0.85 13.60 7.75
N ILE A 215 1.65 12.52 7.64
CA ILE A 215 2.96 12.52 6.99
C ILE A 215 2.85 12.93 5.51
N SER A 216 1.88 12.37 4.77
CA SER A 216 1.69 12.70 3.35
C SER A 216 1.39 14.20 3.15
N LYS A 217 0.57 14.80 4.04
CA LYS A 217 0.26 16.24 4.01
C LYS A 217 1.47 17.10 4.40
N GLU A 218 2.16 16.72 5.47
CA GLU A 218 3.32 17.47 5.98
C GLU A 218 4.45 17.53 4.95
N LEU A 219 4.74 16.40 4.30
CA LEU A 219 5.77 16.31 3.27
C LEU A 219 5.29 16.82 1.90
N GLY A 220 4.00 17.03 1.67
CA GLY A 220 3.44 17.37 0.37
C GLY A 220 3.69 16.30 -0.69
N THR A 221 3.86 15.04 -0.27
CA THR A 221 4.23 13.91 -1.12
C THR A 221 3.00 13.26 -1.75
N ALA A 222 3.15 12.75 -2.97
CA ALA A 222 2.16 11.86 -3.58
C ALA A 222 2.17 10.51 -2.88
N GLY A 223 1.01 9.83 -2.79
CA GLY A 223 0.90 8.53 -2.15
C GLY A 223 0.08 7.52 -2.94
N LEU A 224 0.54 6.27 -2.98
CA LEU A 224 -0.20 5.12 -3.47
C LEU A 224 -0.38 4.11 -2.34
N LEU A 225 -1.60 3.95 -1.87
CA LEU A 225 -2.00 3.01 -0.84
C LEU A 225 -2.63 1.77 -1.47
N ILE A 226 -1.98 0.63 -1.35
CA ILE A 226 -2.53 -0.67 -1.76
C ILE A 226 -3.12 -1.32 -0.53
N THR A 227 -4.41 -1.63 -0.56
CA THR A 227 -5.09 -2.25 0.59
C THR A 227 -6.39 -2.94 0.17
N HIS A 228 -6.86 -3.82 1.06
CA HIS A 228 -8.21 -4.38 1.04
C HIS A 228 -9.09 -3.82 2.18
N ASP A 229 -8.52 -2.97 3.04
CA ASP A 229 -9.23 -2.31 4.16
C ASP A 229 -9.92 -1.03 3.66
N ILE A 230 -11.18 -1.16 3.28
CA ILE A 230 -11.94 -0.10 2.60
C ILE A 230 -12.23 1.08 3.52
N GLU A 231 -12.76 0.81 4.72
CA GLU A 231 -13.24 1.87 5.62
C GLU A 231 -12.11 2.82 6.05
N GLU A 232 -10.98 2.27 6.46
CA GLU A 232 -9.81 3.06 6.89
C GLU A 232 -9.19 3.82 5.73
N SER A 233 -9.07 3.18 4.56
CA SER A 233 -8.49 3.82 3.38
C SER A 233 -9.36 4.97 2.88
N PHE A 234 -10.69 4.77 2.79
CA PHE A 234 -11.61 5.80 2.28
C PHE A 234 -11.68 7.06 3.14
N ARG A 235 -11.28 6.97 4.41
CA ARG A 235 -11.21 8.14 5.31
C ARG A 235 -10.00 9.03 5.05
N ILE A 236 -8.94 8.49 4.46
CA ILE A 236 -7.66 9.19 4.35
C ILE A 236 -7.24 9.51 2.92
N VAL A 237 -7.83 8.85 1.91
CA VAL A 237 -7.43 9.03 0.50
C VAL A 237 -8.28 10.09 -0.20
N ASP A 238 -7.69 10.69 -1.24
CA ASP A 238 -8.34 11.69 -2.08
C ASP A 238 -9.05 11.06 -3.28
N TYR A 239 -8.56 9.89 -3.74
CA TYR A 239 -9.06 9.19 -4.92
C TYR A 239 -8.85 7.68 -4.80
N VAL A 240 -9.63 6.91 -5.54
CA VAL A 240 -9.62 5.45 -5.50
C VAL A 240 -9.62 4.90 -6.91
N TYR A 241 -8.78 3.91 -7.17
CA TYR A 241 -8.86 3.02 -8.33
C TYR A 241 -9.22 1.62 -7.86
N MET A 242 -10.21 0.99 -8.48
CA MET A 242 -10.59 -0.38 -8.19
C MET A 242 -10.20 -1.32 -9.32
N LEU A 243 -9.40 -2.32 -8.98
CA LEU A 243 -8.98 -3.37 -9.90
C LEU A 243 -9.85 -4.62 -9.76
N HIS A 244 -10.26 -5.15 -10.89
CA HIS A 244 -10.92 -6.45 -11.00
C HIS A 244 -10.42 -7.18 -12.25
N GLN A 245 -9.98 -8.43 -12.08
CA GLN A 245 -9.53 -9.30 -13.18
C GLN A 245 -8.56 -8.62 -14.16
N GLY A 246 -7.60 -7.86 -13.64
CA GLY A 246 -6.55 -7.24 -14.47
C GLY A 246 -6.93 -5.93 -15.16
N ALA A 247 -8.08 -5.35 -14.85
CA ALA A 247 -8.53 -4.07 -15.37
C ALA A 247 -8.97 -3.12 -14.26
N VAL A 248 -8.91 -1.80 -14.51
CA VAL A 248 -9.56 -0.79 -13.68
C VAL A 248 -11.03 -0.76 -14.04
N ILE A 249 -11.91 -1.12 -13.10
CA ILE A 249 -13.36 -1.17 -13.32
C ILE A 249 -14.10 0.02 -12.73
N ALA A 250 -13.47 0.75 -11.79
CA ALA A 250 -14.03 1.94 -11.19
C ALA A 250 -12.91 2.87 -10.73
N GLU A 251 -13.16 4.17 -10.84
CA GLU A 251 -12.30 5.21 -10.32
C GLU A 251 -13.12 6.42 -9.87
N GLY A 252 -12.64 7.17 -8.88
CA GLY A 252 -13.33 8.34 -8.35
C GLY A 252 -12.93 8.65 -6.92
N THR A 253 -13.58 9.67 -6.34
CA THR A 253 -13.42 9.93 -4.90
C THR A 253 -14.07 8.80 -4.09
N PRO A 254 -13.71 8.61 -2.81
CA PRO A 254 -14.36 7.63 -1.95
C PRO A 254 -15.89 7.68 -1.99
N GLU A 255 -16.48 8.88 -2.01
CA GLU A 255 -17.93 9.05 -2.08
C GLU A 255 -18.51 8.63 -3.44
N GLN A 256 -17.81 8.94 -4.54
CA GLN A 256 -18.22 8.51 -5.89
C GLN A 256 -18.20 6.99 -5.99
N ILE A 257 -17.14 6.35 -5.49
CA ILE A 257 -17.04 4.88 -5.45
C ILE A 257 -18.17 4.25 -4.62
N ARG A 258 -18.48 4.80 -3.44
CA ARG A 258 -19.60 4.32 -2.60
C ARG A 258 -20.97 4.48 -3.30
N ALA A 259 -21.14 5.50 -4.13
CA ALA A 259 -22.38 5.80 -4.85
C ALA A 259 -22.56 5.03 -6.17
N MET A 260 -21.53 4.32 -6.65
CA MET A 260 -21.62 3.54 -7.89
C MET A 260 -22.61 2.40 -7.77
N SER A 261 -23.38 2.16 -8.83
CA SER A 261 -24.40 1.08 -8.89
C SER A 261 -23.84 -0.25 -9.42
N ASP A 262 -22.59 -0.30 -9.89
CA ASP A 262 -21.96 -1.54 -10.37
C ASP A 262 -21.89 -2.58 -9.23
N SER A 263 -22.49 -3.74 -9.45
CA SER A 263 -22.61 -4.80 -8.46
C SER A 263 -21.24 -5.33 -8.00
N ARG A 264 -20.24 -5.37 -8.89
CA ARG A 264 -18.88 -5.80 -8.57
C ARG A 264 -18.24 -4.84 -7.58
N VAL A 265 -18.45 -3.52 -7.77
CA VAL A 265 -17.97 -2.48 -6.87
C VAL A 265 -18.67 -2.58 -5.51
N GLN A 266 -20.01 -2.69 -5.53
CA GLN A 266 -20.81 -2.76 -4.30
C GLN A 266 -20.52 -4.02 -3.49
N ASN A 267 -20.41 -5.18 -4.15
CA ASN A 267 -20.10 -6.43 -3.47
C ASN A 267 -18.71 -6.36 -2.82
N PHE A 268 -17.71 -5.82 -3.51
CA PHE A 268 -16.37 -5.67 -2.95
C PHE A 268 -16.36 -4.74 -1.72
N ILE A 269 -16.99 -3.56 -1.79
CA ILE A 269 -17.06 -2.60 -0.68
C ILE A 269 -17.76 -3.20 0.54
N LYS A 270 -18.82 -3.98 0.32
CA LYS A 270 -19.62 -4.62 1.39
C LYS A 270 -19.03 -5.93 1.88
N GLY A 271 -17.90 -6.40 1.33
CA GLY A 271 -17.32 -7.68 1.65
C GLY A 271 -18.20 -8.88 1.26
N LEU A 272 -19.05 -8.71 0.25
CA LEU A 272 -19.93 -9.76 -0.26
C LEU A 272 -19.18 -10.59 -1.32
N PRO A 273 -19.50 -11.89 -1.44
CA PRO A 273 -18.93 -12.74 -2.48
C PRO A 273 -19.35 -12.22 -3.88
N PRO A 274 -18.53 -12.45 -4.91
CA PRO A 274 -18.89 -12.16 -6.30
C PRO A 274 -20.14 -12.95 -6.73
N GLU A 275 -20.88 -12.42 -7.70
CA GLU A 275 -22.14 -13.01 -8.19
C GLU A 275 -21.97 -14.41 -8.79
N ASP A 276 -20.79 -14.73 -9.30
CA ASP A 276 -20.41 -16.05 -9.83
C ASP A 276 -20.06 -17.11 -8.75
N GLY A 277 -20.34 -16.81 -7.49
CA GLY A 277 -20.14 -17.69 -6.35
C GLY A 277 -18.69 -17.74 -5.84
N GLY A 278 -17.78 -16.96 -6.40
CA GLY A 278 -16.46 -16.68 -5.84
C GLY A 278 -15.54 -17.88 -5.60
N ARG A 279 -15.74 -19.00 -6.30
CA ARG A 279 -14.78 -20.09 -6.28
C ARG A 279 -13.51 -19.62 -6.98
N PHE A 280 -12.46 -19.42 -6.22
CA PHE A 280 -11.14 -19.20 -6.79
C PHE A 280 -10.66 -20.55 -7.36
N GLU A 281 -10.85 -20.75 -8.65
CA GLU A 281 -10.25 -21.88 -9.36
C GLU A 281 -8.98 -21.39 -10.04
N TYR A 282 -7.87 -22.01 -9.72
CA TYR A 282 -6.63 -21.77 -10.47
C TYR A 282 -6.85 -22.24 -11.91
N PRO A 283 -6.59 -21.40 -12.92
CA PRO A 283 -6.86 -21.79 -14.30
C PRO A 283 -6.07 -23.04 -14.68
N VAL A 284 -6.75 -23.99 -15.33
CA VAL A 284 -6.13 -25.18 -15.88
C VAL A 284 -5.16 -24.75 -16.98
N THR A 285 -3.89 -25.08 -16.81
CA THR A 285 -2.83 -24.79 -17.79
C THR A 285 -2.42 -26.08 -18.52
N PRO A 286 -1.84 -25.98 -19.73
CA PRO A 286 -1.30 -27.18 -20.44
C PRO A 286 -0.28 -27.96 -19.60
N ASP A 287 0.52 -27.25 -18.79
CA ASP A 287 1.48 -27.86 -17.87
C ASP A 287 0.78 -28.66 -16.77
N TYR A 288 -0.35 -28.13 -16.22
CA TYR A 288 -1.18 -28.85 -15.25
C TYR A 288 -1.80 -30.10 -15.89
N GLU A 289 -2.34 -30.00 -17.10
CA GLU A 289 -2.94 -31.13 -17.79
C GLU A 289 -1.92 -32.26 -18.02
N SER A 290 -0.71 -31.89 -18.45
CA SER A 290 0.40 -32.82 -18.62
C SER A 290 0.78 -33.49 -17.30
N TRP A 291 0.97 -32.73 -16.25
CA TRP A 291 1.27 -33.18 -14.90
C TRP A 291 0.14 -34.07 -14.35
N TYR A 292 -1.11 -33.65 -14.50
CA TYR A 292 -2.28 -34.38 -14.00
C TYR A 292 -2.44 -35.75 -14.70
N THR A 293 -2.23 -35.81 -16.02
CA THR A 293 -2.26 -37.05 -16.80
C THR A 293 -1.20 -38.03 -16.30
N GLU A 294 0.01 -37.59 -16.01
CA GLU A 294 1.05 -38.42 -15.40
C GLU A 294 0.62 -38.98 -14.03
N LYS A 295 0.04 -38.12 -13.19
CA LYS A 295 -0.42 -38.52 -11.85
C LYS A 295 -1.62 -39.48 -11.88
N GLN A 296 -2.51 -39.32 -12.85
CA GLN A 296 -3.61 -40.30 -13.06
C GLN A 296 -3.10 -41.70 -13.41
N LYS A 297 -2.05 -41.82 -14.22
CA LYS A 297 -1.44 -43.11 -14.51
C LYS A 297 -0.89 -43.80 -13.25
N LEU A 298 -0.24 -43.04 -12.37
CA LEU A 298 0.26 -43.52 -11.10
C LEU A 298 -0.87 -43.98 -10.16
N LEU A 299 -1.97 -43.20 -10.09
CA LEU A 299 -3.15 -43.56 -9.29
C LEU A 299 -3.81 -44.86 -9.78
N ALA A 300 -3.97 -45.00 -11.09
CA ALA A 300 -4.52 -46.21 -11.70
C ALA A 300 -3.64 -47.45 -11.40
N HIS A 301 -2.32 -47.29 -11.47
CA HIS A 301 -1.39 -48.37 -11.11
C HIS A 301 -1.48 -48.76 -9.63
N HIS A 302 -1.62 -47.79 -8.75
CA HIS A 302 -1.78 -48.01 -7.30
C HIS A 302 -3.09 -48.75 -6.96
N GLN A 303 -4.19 -48.39 -7.62
CA GLN A 303 -5.50 -49.01 -7.43
C GLN A 303 -5.50 -50.47 -7.94
N SER A 304 -4.85 -50.75 -9.10
CA SER A 304 -4.73 -52.08 -9.64
C SER A 304 -3.84 -53.01 -8.80
N SER A 305 -2.85 -52.43 -8.11
CA SER A 305 -1.99 -53.22 -7.19
C SER A 305 -2.70 -53.59 -5.89
N ARG A 306 -3.63 -52.75 -5.41
CA ARG A 306 -4.47 -53.02 -4.21
C ARG A 306 -5.52 -54.10 -4.49
N SER A 307 -6.07 -54.17 -5.70
CA SER A 307 -7.08 -55.18 -6.07
C SER A 307 -6.50 -56.56 -6.35
N ARG A 308 -5.18 -56.69 -6.51
CA ARG A 308 -4.48 -57.98 -6.71
C ARG A 308 -3.89 -58.56 -5.42
N GLY A 309 -3.97 -57.85 -4.31
CA GLY A 309 -3.47 -58.27 -3.00
C GLY A 309 -4.57 -58.67 -2.01
N GLN A 310 -5.82 -58.79 -2.43
CA GLN A 310 -6.93 -59.46 -1.75
C GLN A 310 -7.26 -60.76 -2.50
#